data_5621b1d2afc190d9d4bd67463f12fb36
#
_entry.id   5621b1d2afc190d9d4bd67463f12fb36
#
_cell.length_a   1.000
_cell.length_b   1.000
_cell.length_c   1.000
_cell.angle_alpha   90.00
_cell.angle_beta   90.00
_cell.angle_gamma   90.00
#
_symmetry.space_group_name_H-M   'P 1'
#
loop_
_entity.id
_entity.type
_entity.pdbx_description
1 polymer ?
#
loop_
_entity_poly.entity_id
_entity_poly.type
_entity_poly.pdbx_seq_one_letter_code
_entity_poly.pdbx_strand_id
1 'polypeptide(L)'
;MVHKGHFKIILILLLSLIINFSSQSQDRKYFIIKGKIISETDPTENGSVQIIKNDKSSENFQIPKHGSLRLELDYNAQYRLIFTQKGFLTKSVLVNTALPQEALSRTSNYPPFLMALRLFKDNQDAANLYTGNVIQQISYSCQQDCFARVPTVFDMEYVEIGDTPAPQK
;
A
#
# COMPACT_ATOMS: atom_id res chain seq x y z
N MET A 1 -67.74 0.15 -6.03
CA MET A 1 -66.86 -0.47 -7.05
C MET A 1 -65.71 0.45 -7.42
N VAL A 2 -65.02 1.09 -6.46
CA VAL A 2 -63.99 2.16 -6.71
C VAL A 2 -62.55 1.82 -6.23
N HIS A 3 -62.33 0.69 -5.52
CA HIS A 3 -61.02 0.41 -4.88
C HIS A 3 -59.96 -0.25 -5.76
N LYS A 4 -60.27 -0.77 -6.95
CA LYS A 4 -59.27 -1.46 -7.80
C LYS A 4 -58.32 -0.53 -8.56
N GLY A 5 -58.73 0.73 -8.79
CA GLY A 5 -57.90 1.69 -9.54
C GLY A 5 -56.72 2.26 -8.72
N HIS A 6 -57.00 2.62 -7.48
CA HIS A 6 -55.99 3.24 -6.59
C HIS A 6 -54.87 2.29 -6.20
N PHE A 7 -55.16 1.00 -6.06
CA PHE A 7 -54.16 -0.01 -5.75
C PHE A 7 -53.11 -0.19 -6.88
N LYS A 8 -53.58 -0.13 -8.14
CA LYS A 8 -52.67 -0.20 -9.30
C LYS A 8 -51.76 1.02 -9.41
N ILE A 9 -52.29 2.21 -9.10
CA ILE A 9 -51.51 3.47 -9.14
C ILE A 9 -50.46 3.48 -8.05
N ILE A 10 -50.80 3.03 -6.82
CA ILE A 10 -49.85 2.93 -5.70
C ILE A 10 -48.75 1.90 -6.00
N LEU A 11 -49.08 0.77 -6.61
CA LEU A 11 -48.13 -0.26 -6.99
C LEU A 11 -47.13 0.24 -8.05
N ILE A 12 -47.60 1.02 -9.03
CA ILE A 12 -46.73 1.61 -10.07
C ILE A 12 -45.84 2.69 -9.47
N LEU A 13 -46.32 3.50 -8.53
CA LEU A 13 -45.54 4.50 -7.82
C LEU A 13 -44.45 3.86 -6.92
N LEU A 14 -44.78 2.74 -6.26
CA LEU A 14 -43.80 1.99 -5.48
C LEU A 14 -42.73 1.35 -6.36
N LEU A 15 -43.07 0.84 -7.52
CA LEU A 15 -42.16 0.24 -8.47
C LEU A 15 -41.19 1.27 -9.09
N SER A 16 -41.64 2.51 -9.31
CA SER A 16 -40.81 3.60 -9.82
C SER A 16 -39.79 4.11 -8.79
N LEU A 17 -40.05 3.93 -7.49
CA LEU A 17 -39.14 4.31 -6.42
C LEU A 17 -37.93 3.35 -6.32
N ILE A 18 -38.11 2.09 -6.72
CA ILE A 18 -37.06 1.06 -6.63
C ILE A 18 -36.01 1.22 -7.74
N ILE A 19 -36.36 1.84 -8.87
CA ILE A 19 -35.49 1.96 -10.04
C ILE A 19 -34.41 3.04 -9.85
N ASN A 20 -34.54 3.94 -8.86
CA ASN A 20 -33.59 5.02 -8.61
C ASN A 20 -32.38 4.62 -7.74
N PHE A 21 -32.31 3.38 -7.24
CA PHE A 21 -31.08 2.82 -6.67
C PHE A 21 -30.17 2.31 -7.79
N SER A 22 -29.89 3.17 -8.77
CA SER A 22 -28.72 2.97 -9.63
C SER A 22 -27.51 3.02 -8.73
N SER A 23 -26.98 1.87 -8.34
CA SER A 23 -25.65 1.75 -7.74
C SER A 23 -24.68 2.41 -8.69
N GLN A 24 -24.31 3.65 -8.41
CA GLN A 24 -23.13 4.23 -9.01
C GLN A 24 -21.97 3.34 -8.54
N SER A 25 -21.64 2.35 -9.35
CA SER A 25 -20.37 1.64 -9.26
C SER A 25 -19.29 2.71 -9.51
N GLN A 26 -18.93 3.39 -8.45
CA GLN A 26 -17.84 4.33 -8.47
C GLN A 26 -16.60 3.49 -8.77
N ASP A 27 -16.06 3.64 -9.96
CA ASP A 27 -14.84 2.96 -10.41
C ASP A 27 -13.72 3.40 -9.46
N ARG A 28 -13.55 2.67 -8.35
CA ARG A 28 -12.59 3.00 -7.31
C ARG A 28 -11.19 2.80 -7.90
N LYS A 29 -10.49 3.89 -8.04
CA LYS A 29 -9.08 3.86 -8.44
C LYS A 29 -8.24 3.57 -7.19
N TYR A 30 -7.30 2.65 -7.33
CA TYR A 30 -6.39 2.25 -6.26
C TYR A 30 -4.94 2.53 -6.65
N PHE A 31 -4.15 2.89 -5.67
CA PHE A 31 -2.71 2.80 -5.78
C PHE A 31 -2.29 1.34 -5.59
N ILE A 32 -1.64 0.77 -6.61
CA ILE A 32 -1.28 -0.64 -6.62
C ILE A 32 0.21 -0.79 -6.30
N ILE A 33 0.52 -1.60 -5.28
CA ILE A 33 1.88 -2.05 -5.01
C ILE A 33 1.99 -3.51 -5.42
N LYS A 34 2.95 -3.83 -6.30
CA LYS A 34 3.38 -5.20 -6.59
C LYS A 34 4.69 -5.45 -5.88
N GLY A 35 4.68 -6.34 -4.88
CA GLY A 35 5.81 -6.61 -4.02
C GLY A 35 6.40 -8.00 -4.22
N LYS A 36 7.71 -8.12 -3.99
CA LYS A 36 8.41 -9.37 -3.82
C LYS A 36 9.11 -9.35 -2.47
N ILE A 37 8.72 -10.23 -1.57
CA ILE A 37 9.39 -10.43 -0.29
C ILE A 37 10.43 -11.52 -0.50
N ILE A 38 11.66 -11.25 -0.09
CA ILE A 38 12.81 -12.12 -0.22
C ILE A 38 13.31 -12.41 1.19
N SER A 39 13.36 -13.66 1.60
CA SER A 39 14.01 -14.09 2.84
C SER A 39 15.27 -14.88 2.53
N GLU A 40 16.22 -14.92 3.45
CA GLU A 40 17.47 -15.67 3.30
C GLU A 40 17.27 -17.19 3.33
N THR A 41 16.14 -17.62 3.88
CA THR A 41 15.72 -19.03 3.87
C THR A 41 14.48 -19.16 3.02
N ASP A 42 14.54 -20.01 2.01
CA ASP A 42 13.40 -20.38 1.19
C ASP A 42 12.52 -21.40 1.94
N PRO A 43 11.21 -21.26 1.99
CA PRO A 43 10.31 -20.24 1.46
C PRO A 43 9.88 -19.22 2.54
N THR A 44 9.17 -18.15 2.16
CA THR A 44 8.54 -17.16 3.07
C THR A 44 7.39 -17.79 3.89
N GLU A 45 7.64 -18.94 4.53
CA GLU A 45 6.63 -19.61 5.35
C GLU A 45 6.27 -18.74 6.55
N ASN A 46 4.95 -18.58 6.77
CA ASN A 46 4.39 -17.80 7.87
C ASN A 46 4.74 -16.30 7.88
N GLY A 47 5.11 -15.74 6.72
CA GLY A 47 5.23 -14.30 6.58
C GLY A 47 3.84 -13.64 6.51
N SER A 48 3.69 -12.46 7.11
CA SER A 48 2.48 -11.66 7.03
C SER A 48 2.80 -10.18 6.80
N VAL A 49 1.85 -9.48 6.20
CA VAL A 49 1.86 -8.01 6.13
C VAL A 49 0.64 -7.48 6.84
N GLN A 50 0.86 -6.61 7.81
CA GLN A 50 -0.17 -5.83 8.47
C GLN A 50 -0.26 -4.48 7.78
N ILE A 51 -1.45 -4.09 7.37
CA ILE A 51 -1.74 -2.80 6.72
C ILE A 51 -2.49 -1.93 7.71
N ILE A 52 -1.88 -0.84 8.14
CA ILE A 52 -2.51 0.15 9.02
C ILE A 52 -2.82 1.39 8.18
N LYS A 53 -4.09 1.77 8.11
CA LYS A 53 -4.57 2.94 7.38
C LYS A 53 -4.90 4.07 8.34
N ASN A 54 -4.27 5.24 8.15
CA ASN A 54 -4.49 6.47 8.93
C ASN A 54 -4.44 6.23 10.45
N ASP A 55 -3.56 5.32 10.91
CA ASP A 55 -3.37 4.90 12.30
C ASP A 55 -4.65 4.36 13.01
N LYS A 56 -5.67 3.97 12.25
CA LYS A 56 -6.98 3.59 12.82
C LYS A 56 -7.42 2.17 12.49
N SER A 57 -7.30 1.75 11.26
CA SER A 57 -7.74 0.41 10.81
C SER A 57 -6.55 -0.46 10.48
N SER A 58 -6.65 -1.74 10.81
CA SER A 58 -5.58 -2.71 10.56
C SER A 58 -6.14 -3.95 9.90
N GLU A 59 -5.52 -4.34 8.79
CA GLU A 59 -5.81 -5.58 8.07
C GLU A 59 -4.55 -6.43 8.00
N ASN A 60 -4.69 -7.76 8.08
CA ASN A 60 -3.58 -8.69 7.99
C ASN A 60 -3.72 -9.60 6.79
N PHE A 61 -2.65 -9.73 6.01
CA PHE A 61 -2.56 -10.64 4.87
C PHE A 61 -1.39 -11.59 5.04
N GLN A 62 -1.63 -12.87 4.74
CA GLN A 62 -0.55 -13.85 4.69
C GLN A 62 0.24 -13.68 3.39
N ILE A 63 1.54 -13.66 3.50
CA ILE A 63 2.43 -13.59 2.33
C ILE A 63 2.48 -15.01 1.71
N PRO A 64 2.16 -15.16 0.42
CA PRO A 64 2.27 -16.44 -0.26
C PRO A 64 3.69 -17.01 -0.18
N LYS A 65 3.85 -18.32 -0.19
CA LYS A 65 5.16 -19.01 -0.09
C LYS A 65 6.19 -18.52 -1.11
N HIS A 66 5.75 -18.14 -2.30
CA HIS A 66 6.64 -17.57 -3.32
C HIS A 66 6.98 -16.09 -3.09
N GLY A 67 6.52 -15.48 -1.99
CA GLY A 67 6.86 -14.12 -1.57
C GLY A 67 6.23 -12.99 -2.41
N SER A 68 5.45 -13.27 -3.44
CA SER A 68 4.82 -12.23 -4.25
C SER A 68 3.54 -11.74 -3.59
N LEU A 69 3.33 -10.43 -3.58
CA LEU A 69 2.13 -9.81 -3.04
C LEU A 69 1.63 -8.70 -3.98
N ARG A 70 0.33 -8.45 -3.91
CA ARG A 70 -0.32 -7.32 -4.57
C ARG A 70 -1.21 -6.64 -3.54
N LEU A 71 -0.97 -5.36 -3.31
CA LEU A 71 -1.75 -4.52 -2.42
C LEU A 71 -2.48 -3.46 -3.23
N GLU A 72 -3.74 -3.20 -2.89
CA GLU A 72 -4.57 -2.14 -3.46
C GLU A 72 -4.91 -1.16 -2.34
N LEU A 73 -4.37 0.04 -2.43
CA LEU A 73 -4.49 1.07 -1.41
C LEU A 73 -5.32 2.23 -1.97
N ASP A 74 -6.29 2.71 -1.18
CA ASP A 74 -7.05 3.90 -1.56
C ASP A 74 -6.14 5.11 -1.71
N TYR A 75 -6.46 6.03 -2.62
CA TYR A 75 -5.80 7.33 -2.68
C TYR A 75 -6.19 8.21 -1.48
N ASN A 76 -5.39 9.23 -1.23
CA ASN A 76 -5.57 10.23 -0.17
C ASN A 76 -5.61 9.65 1.25
N ALA A 77 -4.74 8.67 1.50
CA ALA A 77 -4.57 8.05 2.81
C ALA A 77 -3.08 7.83 3.13
N GLN A 78 -2.79 7.67 4.42
CA GLN A 78 -1.49 7.25 4.90
C GLN A 78 -1.57 5.79 5.32
N TYR A 79 -0.58 5.01 4.93
CA TYR A 79 -0.47 3.60 5.27
C TYR A 79 0.87 3.30 5.91
N ARG A 80 0.83 2.40 6.89
CA ARG A 80 2.01 1.72 7.41
C ARG A 80 1.86 0.24 7.09
N LEU A 81 2.79 -0.29 6.30
CA LEU A 81 2.86 -1.70 5.95
C LEU A 81 3.92 -2.34 6.82
N ILE A 82 3.54 -3.27 7.69
CA ILE A 82 4.44 -3.95 8.63
C ILE A 82 4.60 -5.39 8.17
N PHE A 83 5.82 -5.74 7.77
CA PHE A 83 6.18 -7.07 7.30
C PHE A 83 6.83 -7.86 8.42
N THR A 84 6.23 -8.99 8.76
CA THR A 84 6.70 -9.88 9.82
C THR A 84 6.84 -11.31 9.30
N GLN A 85 7.88 -11.98 9.75
CA GLN A 85 8.11 -13.41 9.53
C GLN A 85 8.84 -13.97 10.76
N LYS A 86 8.45 -15.16 11.22
CA LYS A 86 9.05 -15.78 12.39
C LYS A 86 10.57 -15.98 12.19
N GLY A 87 11.37 -15.47 13.12
CA GLY A 87 12.84 -15.55 13.09
C GLY A 87 13.49 -14.49 12.19
N PHE A 88 12.75 -13.49 11.73
CA PHE A 88 13.27 -12.37 10.93
C PHE A 88 12.92 -11.03 11.57
N LEU A 89 13.75 -10.03 11.31
CA LEU A 89 13.50 -8.67 11.74
C LEU A 89 12.25 -8.11 11.06
N THR A 90 11.39 -7.51 11.86
CA THR A 90 10.20 -6.80 11.37
C THR A 90 10.62 -5.56 10.60
N LYS A 91 9.99 -5.32 9.45
CA LYS A 91 10.23 -4.13 8.63
C LYS A 91 8.94 -3.38 8.35
N SER A 92 9.01 -2.06 8.34
CA SER A 92 7.87 -1.22 7.96
C SER A 92 8.17 -0.34 6.75
N VAL A 93 7.14 -0.13 5.94
CA VAL A 93 7.13 0.80 4.82
C VAL A 93 6.01 1.79 5.04
N LEU A 94 6.32 3.08 4.97
CA LEU A 94 5.31 4.13 4.99
C LEU A 94 4.89 4.45 3.56
N VAL A 95 3.59 4.56 3.33
CA VAL A 95 3.03 4.90 2.03
C VAL A 95 2.07 6.06 2.19
N ASN A 96 2.38 7.18 1.57
CA ASN A 96 1.46 8.31 1.48
C ASN A 96 0.87 8.34 0.07
N THR A 97 -0.43 8.04 -0.04
CA THR A 97 -1.15 8.00 -1.31
C THR A 97 -1.85 9.31 -1.65
N ALA A 98 -1.53 10.41 -0.94
CA ALA A 98 -2.07 11.73 -1.25
C ALA A 98 -1.68 12.17 -2.66
N LEU A 99 -2.67 12.66 -3.42
CA LEU A 99 -2.49 13.18 -4.78
C LEU A 99 -2.98 14.64 -4.85
N PRO A 100 -2.28 15.49 -5.61
CA PRO A 100 -2.80 16.81 -5.97
C PRO A 100 -4.11 16.68 -6.76
N GLN A 101 -4.95 17.72 -6.70
CA GLN A 101 -6.25 17.73 -7.36
C GLN A 101 -6.14 17.50 -8.88
N GLU A 102 -5.12 18.06 -9.51
CA GLU A 102 -4.85 17.89 -10.94
C GLU A 102 -4.52 16.42 -11.28
N ALA A 103 -3.79 15.74 -10.40
CA ALA A 103 -3.44 14.34 -10.58
C ALA A 103 -4.65 13.41 -10.36
N LEU A 104 -5.54 13.76 -9.43
CA LEU A 104 -6.79 13.02 -9.19
C LEU A 104 -7.78 13.13 -10.35
N SER A 105 -7.81 14.27 -11.05
CA SER A 105 -8.72 14.50 -12.17
C SER A 105 -8.36 13.71 -13.43
N ARG A 106 -7.17 13.15 -13.49
CA ARG A 106 -6.73 12.35 -14.65
C ARG A 106 -7.49 11.03 -14.71
N THR A 107 -7.87 10.64 -15.92
CA THR A 107 -8.58 9.38 -16.15
C THR A 107 -7.67 8.15 -16.10
N SER A 108 -6.37 8.33 -16.29
CA SER A 108 -5.40 7.23 -16.27
C SER A 108 -5.02 6.81 -14.86
N ASN A 109 -4.97 5.50 -14.62
CA ASN A 109 -4.40 4.96 -13.39
C ASN A 109 -2.87 5.09 -13.41
N TYR A 110 -2.27 5.36 -12.25
CA TYR A 110 -0.83 5.29 -12.11
C TYR A 110 -0.33 3.85 -12.29
N PRO A 111 0.87 3.67 -12.88
CA PRO A 111 1.45 2.34 -12.99
C PRO A 111 1.68 1.74 -11.59
N PRO A 112 1.60 0.41 -11.45
CA PRO A 112 1.88 -0.24 -10.19
C PRO A 112 3.30 0.07 -9.70
N PHE A 113 3.42 0.42 -8.42
CA PHE A 113 4.72 0.59 -7.78
C PHE A 113 5.35 -0.79 -7.55
N LEU A 114 6.58 -0.97 -8.03
CA LEU A 114 7.32 -2.23 -7.87
C LEU A 114 8.22 -2.14 -6.65
N MET A 115 8.07 -3.08 -5.72
CA MET A 115 8.81 -3.14 -4.47
C MET A 115 9.47 -4.51 -4.28
N ALA A 116 10.75 -4.52 -3.96
CA ALA A 116 11.43 -5.71 -3.45
C ALA A 116 11.86 -5.44 -2.00
N LEU A 117 11.50 -6.33 -1.09
CA LEU A 117 11.80 -6.23 0.32
C LEU A 117 12.54 -7.49 0.78
N ARG A 118 13.79 -7.32 1.24
CA ARG A 118 14.54 -8.42 1.85
C ARG A 118 14.34 -8.40 3.37
N LEU A 119 13.95 -9.54 3.93
CA LEU A 119 13.92 -9.78 5.36
C LEU A 119 15.23 -10.42 5.79
N PHE A 120 15.84 -9.90 6.87
CA PHE A 120 17.06 -10.42 7.48
C PHE A 120 16.71 -11.23 8.72
N LYS A 121 17.47 -12.27 8.99
CA LYS A 121 17.33 -13.04 10.23
C LYS A 121 17.48 -12.14 11.43
N ASP A 122 16.69 -12.42 12.46
CA ASP A 122 16.78 -11.75 13.74
C ASP A 122 18.00 -12.28 14.50
N ASN A 123 19.11 -11.54 14.39
CA ASN A 123 20.34 -11.75 15.14
C ASN A 123 20.79 -10.43 15.77
N GLN A 124 21.63 -10.49 16.80
CA GLN A 124 22.04 -9.29 17.56
C GLN A 124 22.73 -8.24 16.67
N ASP A 125 23.52 -8.66 15.68
CA ASP A 125 24.23 -7.73 14.79
C ASP A 125 23.25 -7.00 13.87
N ALA A 126 22.27 -7.70 13.32
CA ALA A 126 21.25 -7.10 12.49
C ALA A 126 20.30 -6.18 13.28
N ALA A 127 19.98 -6.52 14.53
CA ALA A 127 19.13 -5.68 15.39
C ALA A 127 19.78 -4.33 15.68
N ASN A 128 21.09 -4.27 15.83
CA ASN A 128 21.84 -3.03 16.07
C ASN A 128 21.86 -2.10 14.84
N LEU A 129 21.83 -2.67 13.63
CA LEU A 129 21.82 -1.92 12.38
C LEU A 129 20.42 -1.38 12.01
N TYR A 130 19.35 -2.00 12.52
CA TYR A 130 17.96 -1.66 12.18
C TYR A 130 17.17 -1.18 13.40
N THR A 131 17.69 -0.22 14.15
CA THR A 131 17.00 0.37 15.31
C THR A 131 15.74 1.17 14.96
N GLY A 132 15.52 1.48 13.68
CA GLY A 132 14.33 2.16 13.17
C GLY A 132 13.43 1.21 12.39
N ASN A 133 12.18 1.07 12.80
CA ASN A 133 11.23 0.17 12.16
C ASN A 133 10.80 0.58 10.73
N VAL A 134 11.12 1.81 10.29
CA VAL A 134 10.74 2.32 8.96
C VAL A 134 11.96 2.29 8.05
N ILE A 135 11.91 1.42 7.04
CA ILE A 135 13.02 1.23 6.09
C ILE A 135 12.81 1.93 4.75
N GLN A 136 11.59 2.37 4.47
CA GLN A 136 11.24 2.99 3.21
C GLN A 136 10.00 3.85 3.35
N GLN A 137 10.00 4.97 2.63
CA GLN A 137 8.81 5.80 2.45
C GLN A 137 8.50 5.92 0.96
N ILE A 138 7.21 5.82 0.61
CA ILE A 138 6.70 5.97 -0.75
C ILE A 138 5.70 7.12 -0.76
N SER A 139 5.85 8.06 -1.68
CA SER A 139 4.90 9.15 -1.89
C SER A 139 4.85 9.58 -3.34
N TYR A 140 3.83 10.35 -3.69
CA TYR A 140 3.74 10.95 -5.01
C TYR A 140 4.78 12.06 -5.17
N SER A 141 5.47 12.05 -6.31
CA SER A 141 6.43 13.08 -6.72
C SER A 141 5.85 13.90 -7.85
N CYS A 142 5.61 15.18 -7.60
CA CYS A 142 5.14 16.11 -8.65
C CYS A 142 6.16 16.29 -9.78
N GLN A 143 7.44 16.12 -9.51
CA GLN A 143 8.50 16.25 -10.53
C GLN A 143 8.50 15.07 -11.50
N GLN A 144 8.21 13.87 -11.01
CA GLN A 144 8.24 12.64 -11.81
C GLN A 144 6.85 12.22 -12.28
N ASP A 145 5.80 12.89 -11.79
CA ASP A 145 4.39 12.55 -12.02
C ASP A 145 4.07 11.07 -11.75
N CYS A 146 4.70 10.52 -10.71
CA CYS A 146 4.50 9.14 -10.29
C CYS A 146 4.76 8.95 -8.80
N PHE A 147 4.39 7.78 -8.28
CA PHE A 147 4.80 7.38 -6.94
C PHE A 147 6.26 6.93 -6.94
N ALA A 148 7.02 7.52 -6.04
CA ALA A 148 8.45 7.30 -5.95
C ALA A 148 8.86 6.99 -4.49
N ARG A 149 10.04 6.40 -4.34
CA ARG A 149 10.70 6.24 -3.06
C ARG A 149 11.20 7.60 -2.59
N VAL A 150 10.89 7.95 -1.36
CA VAL A 150 11.48 9.12 -0.69
C VAL A 150 12.74 8.63 0.03
N PRO A 151 13.90 9.30 -0.16
CA PRO A 151 15.10 8.98 0.59
C PRO A 151 14.83 9.05 2.10
N THR A 152 15.23 8.02 2.83
CA THR A 152 15.19 8.01 4.28
C THR A 152 16.54 8.41 4.86
N VAL A 153 16.59 8.77 6.12
CA VAL A 153 17.85 9.12 6.81
C VAL A 153 18.89 7.98 6.67
N PHE A 154 18.43 6.74 6.64
CA PHE A 154 19.32 5.58 6.44
C PHE A 154 19.93 5.52 5.03
N ASP A 155 19.18 5.92 4.00
CA ASP A 155 19.73 5.97 2.64
C ASP A 155 20.81 7.06 2.51
N MET A 156 20.70 8.16 3.25
CA MET A 156 21.67 9.25 3.24
C MET A 156 22.94 8.89 4.00
N GLU A 157 22.85 8.16 5.10
CA GLU A 157 24.02 7.74 5.89
C GLU A 157 24.85 6.68 5.17
N TYR A 158 24.22 5.84 4.35
CA TYR A 158 24.93 4.82 3.56
C TYR A 158 25.67 5.39 2.34
N VAL A 159 25.24 6.54 1.82
CA VAL A 159 25.93 7.22 0.70
C VAL A 159 27.20 7.93 1.18
N GLU A 160 27.23 8.47 2.41
CA GLU A 160 28.41 9.15 2.95
C GLU A 160 29.56 8.21 3.32
N ILE A 161 29.28 6.93 3.63
CA ILE A 161 30.32 5.94 3.97
C ILE A 161 31.00 5.36 2.71
N GLY A 162 30.35 5.45 1.54
CA GLY A 162 30.83 4.88 0.27
C GLY A 162 31.83 5.73 -0.51
N ASP A 163 31.93 7.04 -0.23
CA ASP A 163 32.67 8.01 -1.04
C ASP A 163 33.93 8.58 -0.36
N THR A 164 34.56 7.85 0.56
CA THR A 164 35.90 8.25 1.01
C THR A 164 36.95 7.86 -0.06
N PRO A 165 37.46 8.81 -0.85
CA PRO A 165 38.51 8.48 -1.82
C PRO A 165 39.75 7.96 -1.07
N ALA A 166 40.25 6.82 -1.51
CA ALA A 166 41.46 6.22 -0.96
C ALA A 166 42.59 7.26 -0.99
N PRO A 167 43.41 7.38 0.07
CA PRO A 167 44.53 8.32 0.09
C PRO A 167 45.48 7.96 -1.05
N GLN A 168 45.66 8.91 -1.97
CA GLN A 168 46.68 8.80 -3.01
C GLN A 168 48.06 8.85 -2.33
N LYS A 169 48.88 7.80 -2.59
CA LYS A 169 50.29 7.75 -2.23
C LYS A 169 51.12 8.50 -3.25
#